data_b97ca125d209ec7ef6efbdb5ac036fd0
#
_entry.id   b97ca125d209ec7ef6efbdb5ac036fd0
#
_cell.length_a   1.000
_cell.length_b   1.000
_cell.length_c   1.000
_cell.angle_alpha   90.00
_cell.angle_beta   90.00
_cell.angle_gamma   90.00
#
_symmetry.space_group_name_H-M   'P 1'
#
loop_
_entity.id
_entity.type
_entity.pdbx_description
1 polymer ?
#
loop_
_entity_poly.entity_id
_entity_poly.type
_entity_poly.pdbx_seq_one_letter_code
_entity_poly.pdbx_strand_id
1 'polypeptide(L)'
;MSDYLRKSISNGNPREQALIRRWWHEEQGGRGRIVWEYFLEGRFADAMWFPDDVGVGQEEAGQATSQRFPLAGRDVVLCEAKGDLSPEVVGQALVYARFASRAGANVRQVVVLAELGSRVMLEVAEELGLTAVVRSLDERDGEAP
;
A
#
# COMPACT_ATOMS: atom_id res chain seq x y z
N MET A 1 11.57 16.00 -8.02
CA MET A 1 11.42 14.54 -8.02
C MET A 1 11.29 14.04 -6.60
N SER A 2 10.43 13.08 -6.39
CA SER A 2 10.18 12.53 -5.05
C SER A 2 11.38 11.74 -4.55
N ASP A 3 11.73 11.90 -3.27
CA ASP A 3 12.79 11.12 -2.62
C ASP A 3 12.44 9.63 -2.53
N TYR A 4 11.18 9.30 -2.70
CA TYR A 4 10.70 7.91 -2.60
C TYR A 4 10.63 7.21 -3.94
N LEU A 5 10.82 7.94 -5.05
CA LEU A 5 10.83 7.36 -6.38
C LEU A 5 12.16 6.67 -6.62
N ARG A 6 12.13 5.37 -6.69
CA ARG A 6 13.30 4.51 -6.86
C ARG A 6 13.01 3.50 -7.96
N LYS A 7 14.05 2.78 -8.38
CA LYS A 7 13.87 1.66 -9.27
C LYS A 7 12.87 0.69 -8.61
N SER A 8 11.96 0.18 -9.42
CA SER A 8 10.94 -0.74 -8.96
C SER A 8 11.55 -1.98 -8.30
N ILE A 9 10.96 -2.40 -7.20
CA ILE A 9 11.27 -3.67 -6.56
C ILE A 9 10.36 -4.71 -7.16
N SER A 10 10.93 -5.85 -7.59
CA SER A 10 10.18 -6.90 -8.25
C SER A 10 9.56 -6.38 -9.56
N ASN A 11 8.31 -6.71 -9.86
CA ASN A 11 7.60 -6.26 -11.07
C ASN A 11 6.67 -5.08 -10.82
N GLY A 12 6.80 -4.42 -9.66
CA GLY A 12 5.93 -3.32 -9.28
C GLY A 12 6.18 -2.05 -10.08
N ASN A 13 5.19 -1.17 -10.08
CA ASN A 13 5.29 0.14 -10.70
C ASN A 13 6.06 1.09 -9.77
N PRO A 14 7.15 1.74 -10.25
CA PRO A 14 7.97 2.60 -9.39
C PRO A 14 7.21 3.75 -8.73
N ARG A 15 6.29 4.38 -9.45
CA ARG A 15 5.52 5.50 -8.89
C ARG A 15 4.52 5.02 -7.85
N GLU A 16 3.90 3.88 -8.07
CA GLU A 16 2.96 3.29 -7.11
C GLU A 16 3.68 2.88 -5.84
N GLN A 17 4.86 2.28 -5.98
CA GLN A 17 5.68 1.95 -4.81
C GLN A 17 6.14 3.20 -4.06
N ALA A 18 6.45 4.27 -4.78
CA ALA A 18 6.86 5.53 -4.16
C ALA A 18 5.72 6.15 -3.34
N LEU A 19 4.49 6.07 -3.81
CA LEU A 19 3.32 6.56 -3.05
C LEU A 19 3.21 5.82 -1.72
N ILE A 20 3.34 4.52 -1.73
CA ILE A 20 3.26 3.69 -0.53
C ILE A 20 4.43 4.00 0.41
N ARG A 21 5.66 4.09 -0.11
CA ARG A 21 6.84 4.41 0.72
C ARG A 21 6.71 5.76 1.40
N ARG A 22 6.26 6.77 0.66
CA ARG A 22 6.10 8.12 1.20
C ARG A 22 5.11 8.12 2.36
N TRP A 23 3.95 7.51 2.18
CA TRP A 23 2.95 7.41 3.22
C TRP A 23 3.51 6.65 4.44
N TRP A 24 4.19 5.53 4.20
CA TRP A 24 4.76 4.71 5.26
C TRP A 24 5.80 5.48 6.07
N HIS A 25 6.72 6.16 5.40
CA HIS A 25 7.77 6.91 6.10
C HIS A 25 7.24 8.19 6.75
N GLU A 26 6.47 8.98 6.03
CA GLU A 26 6.05 10.29 6.52
C GLU A 26 4.90 10.23 7.52
N GLU A 27 3.97 9.31 7.34
CA GLU A 27 2.79 9.26 8.19
C GLU A 27 2.83 8.13 9.22
N GLN A 28 3.61 7.08 8.97
CA GLN A 28 3.68 5.91 9.86
C GLN A 28 5.07 5.71 10.47
N GLY A 29 6.01 6.61 10.20
CA GLY A 29 7.36 6.52 10.76
C GLY A 29 8.22 5.41 10.18
N GLY A 30 7.81 4.76 9.11
CA GLY A 30 8.55 3.67 8.47
C GLY A 30 8.72 2.43 9.34
N ARG A 31 7.90 2.27 10.38
CA ARG A 31 8.06 1.16 11.33
C ARG A 31 7.62 -0.15 10.70
N GLY A 32 8.20 -1.23 11.20
CA GLY A 32 7.84 -2.57 10.78
C GLY A 32 8.40 -2.93 9.41
N ARG A 33 7.64 -3.70 8.67
CA ARG A 33 8.09 -4.27 7.40
C ARG A 33 7.03 -4.13 6.33
N ILE A 34 7.43 -3.68 5.13
CA ILE A 34 6.61 -3.72 3.92
C ILE A 34 7.03 -4.95 3.11
N VAL A 35 6.06 -5.76 2.71
CA VAL A 35 6.26 -6.86 1.76
C VAL A 35 5.58 -6.47 0.46
N TRP A 36 6.40 -6.23 -0.57
CA TRP A 36 5.92 -5.81 -1.88
C TRP A 36 5.35 -6.99 -2.66
N GLU A 37 4.29 -6.72 -3.42
CA GLU A 37 3.65 -7.69 -4.30
C GLU A 37 3.32 -8.99 -3.56
N TYR A 38 2.51 -8.84 -2.53
CA TYR A 38 2.11 -9.97 -1.70
C TYR A 38 1.11 -10.86 -2.43
N PHE A 39 1.42 -12.16 -2.53
CA PHE A 39 0.58 -13.11 -3.26
C PHE A 39 -0.67 -13.47 -2.46
N LEU A 40 -1.84 -13.25 -3.08
CA LEU A 40 -3.16 -13.56 -2.49
C LEU A 40 -4.05 -14.18 -3.56
N GLU A 41 -4.36 -15.45 -3.41
CA GLU A 41 -5.33 -16.14 -4.29
C GLU A 41 -5.05 -15.92 -5.77
N GLY A 42 -3.81 -16.15 -6.20
CA GLY A 42 -3.43 -16.02 -7.62
C GLY A 42 -3.21 -14.60 -8.09
N ARG A 43 -3.32 -13.62 -7.19
CA ARG A 43 -3.12 -12.20 -7.50
C ARG A 43 -2.06 -11.62 -6.58
N PHE A 44 -1.59 -10.43 -6.90
CA PHE A 44 -0.58 -9.75 -6.08
C PHE A 44 -1.15 -8.43 -5.59
N ALA A 45 -1.27 -8.29 -4.27
CA ALA A 45 -1.52 -6.98 -3.68
C ALA A 45 -0.24 -6.15 -3.79
N ASP A 46 -0.36 -4.84 -4.00
CA ASP A 46 0.81 -3.98 -4.17
C ASP A 46 1.75 -4.08 -2.98
N ALA A 47 1.22 -4.00 -1.76
CA ALA A 47 2.03 -4.16 -0.56
C ALA A 47 1.20 -4.63 0.62
N MET A 48 1.85 -5.39 1.49
CA MET A 48 1.32 -5.77 2.79
C MET A 48 2.28 -5.21 3.84
N TRP A 49 1.77 -4.34 4.72
CA TRP A 49 2.57 -3.78 5.80
C TRP A 49 2.32 -4.55 7.09
N PHE A 50 3.40 -4.97 7.73
CA PHE A 50 3.40 -5.65 9.02
C PHE A 50 3.91 -4.67 10.07
N PRO A 51 3.01 -3.87 10.69
CA PRO A 51 3.45 -2.78 11.55
C PRO A 51 4.12 -3.26 12.85
N ASP A 52 3.82 -4.46 13.29
CA ASP A 52 4.34 -5.00 14.56
C ASP A 52 5.69 -5.70 14.40
N ASP A 53 6.20 -5.83 13.18
CA ASP A 53 7.55 -6.40 13.00
C ASP A 53 8.59 -5.45 13.59
N VAL A 54 9.64 -6.06 14.15
CA VAL A 54 10.72 -5.29 14.77
C VAL A 54 11.54 -4.59 13.71
N GLY A 55 11.80 -3.31 13.91
CA GLY A 55 12.66 -2.54 13.03
C GLY A 55 11.96 -1.40 12.33
N VAL A 56 12.73 -0.70 11.51
CA VAL A 56 12.27 0.48 10.77
C VAL A 56 12.80 0.37 9.35
N GLY A 57 11.95 0.70 8.37
CA GLY A 57 12.36 0.78 6.97
C GLY A 57 12.66 -0.56 6.31
N GLN A 58 12.15 -1.66 6.83
CA GLN A 58 12.41 -2.97 6.26
C GLN A 58 11.49 -3.23 5.07
N GLU A 59 12.07 -3.60 3.94
CA GLU A 59 11.33 -3.92 2.72
C GLU A 59 11.74 -5.29 2.21
N GLU A 60 10.75 -6.08 1.81
CA GLU A 60 10.96 -7.43 1.27
C GLU A 60 10.25 -7.57 -0.06
N ALA A 61 10.84 -8.33 -0.97
CA ALA A 61 10.26 -8.63 -2.27
C ALA A 61 10.81 -9.97 -2.77
N GLY A 62 10.15 -10.52 -3.81
CA GLY A 62 10.60 -11.78 -4.41
C GLY A 62 9.55 -12.86 -4.31
N GLN A 63 9.78 -13.95 -5.02
CA GLN A 63 8.77 -15.00 -5.25
C GLN A 63 8.24 -15.66 -3.97
N ALA A 64 9.05 -15.82 -2.96
CA ALA A 64 8.67 -16.57 -1.77
C ALA A 64 8.30 -15.68 -0.58
N THR A 65 8.12 -14.37 -0.76
CA THR A 65 7.89 -13.46 0.36
C THR A 65 6.60 -13.77 1.10
N SER A 66 5.52 -14.12 0.38
CA SER A 66 4.25 -14.46 1.02
C SER A 66 4.37 -15.70 1.92
N GLN A 67 5.20 -16.67 1.53
CA GLN A 67 5.44 -17.86 2.35
C GLN A 67 6.34 -17.55 3.55
N ARG A 68 7.31 -16.65 3.37
CA ARG A 68 8.23 -16.25 4.44
C ARG A 68 7.55 -15.37 5.49
N PHE A 69 6.53 -14.64 5.07
CA PHE A 69 5.79 -13.73 5.95
C PHE A 69 4.29 -14.07 5.92
N PRO A 70 3.89 -15.20 6.52
CA PRO A 70 2.50 -15.65 6.46
C PRO A 70 1.57 -14.72 7.24
N LEU A 71 0.32 -14.66 6.79
CA LEU A 71 -0.68 -13.75 7.34
C LEU A 71 -1.36 -14.26 8.61
N ALA A 72 -1.45 -15.56 8.80
CA ALA A 72 -2.26 -16.14 9.87
C ALA A 72 -1.86 -15.59 11.25
N GLY A 73 -2.82 -15.00 11.94
CA GLY A 73 -2.62 -14.44 13.27
C GLY A 73 -1.87 -13.12 13.31
N ARG A 74 -1.57 -12.52 12.15
CA ARG A 74 -0.79 -11.28 12.10
C ARG A 74 -1.69 -10.07 11.91
N ASP A 75 -1.30 -8.97 12.54
CA ASP A 75 -1.88 -7.67 12.27
C ASP A 75 -1.23 -7.10 11.03
N VAL A 76 -2.02 -6.73 10.04
CA VAL A 76 -1.50 -6.24 8.76
C VAL A 76 -2.31 -5.05 8.26
N VAL A 77 -1.69 -4.28 7.40
CA VAL A 77 -2.31 -3.18 6.65
C VAL A 77 -2.11 -3.46 5.17
N LEU A 78 -3.20 -3.54 4.45
CA LEU A 78 -3.16 -3.76 3.00
C LEU A 78 -3.01 -2.42 2.30
N CYS A 79 -2.06 -2.31 1.37
CA CYS A 79 -1.83 -1.08 0.61
C CYS A 79 -1.97 -1.36 -0.88
N GLU A 80 -2.80 -0.56 -1.55
CA GLU A 80 -2.96 -0.56 -3.00
C GLU A 80 -2.73 0.84 -3.52
N ALA A 81 -2.02 0.97 -4.63
CA ALA A 81 -1.71 2.27 -5.22
C ALA A 81 -1.99 2.28 -6.72
N LYS A 82 -2.45 3.42 -7.22
CA LYS A 82 -2.70 3.67 -8.63
C LYS A 82 -2.45 5.15 -8.92
N GLY A 83 -2.29 5.49 -10.20
CA GLY A 83 -2.20 6.90 -10.59
C GLY A 83 -3.48 7.66 -10.27
N ASP A 84 -4.63 7.04 -10.48
CA ASP A 84 -5.96 7.62 -10.24
C ASP A 84 -6.71 6.84 -9.16
N LEU A 85 -7.35 7.57 -8.26
CA LEU A 85 -8.27 6.95 -7.31
C LEU A 85 -9.58 6.67 -8.05
N SER A 86 -9.83 5.41 -8.35
CA SER A 86 -10.93 4.98 -9.20
C SER A 86 -11.72 3.85 -8.53
N PRO A 87 -12.94 3.55 -9.03
CA PRO A 87 -13.67 2.39 -8.54
C PRO A 87 -12.88 1.08 -8.65
N GLU A 88 -12.02 0.98 -9.67
CA GLU A 88 -11.19 -0.21 -9.87
C GLU A 88 -10.24 -0.48 -8.71
N VAL A 89 -9.44 0.51 -8.31
CA VAL A 89 -8.49 0.32 -7.23
C VAL A 89 -9.20 0.13 -5.88
N VAL A 90 -10.32 0.81 -5.69
CA VAL A 90 -11.14 0.64 -4.48
C VAL A 90 -11.67 -0.78 -4.40
N GLY A 91 -12.21 -1.30 -5.50
CA GLY A 91 -12.72 -2.67 -5.56
C GLY A 91 -11.63 -3.70 -5.33
N GLN A 92 -10.47 -3.52 -5.95
CA GLN A 92 -9.32 -4.41 -5.74
C GLN A 92 -8.89 -4.44 -4.28
N ALA A 93 -8.77 -3.27 -3.66
CA ALA A 93 -8.36 -3.18 -2.26
C ALA A 93 -9.33 -3.91 -1.34
N LEU A 94 -10.63 -3.75 -1.56
CA LEU A 94 -11.65 -4.42 -0.77
C LEU A 94 -11.58 -5.94 -0.92
N VAL A 95 -11.44 -6.42 -2.15
CA VAL A 95 -11.36 -7.86 -2.42
C VAL A 95 -10.09 -8.45 -1.82
N TYR A 96 -8.95 -7.80 -2.01
CA TYR A 96 -7.68 -8.30 -1.48
C TYR A 96 -7.67 -8.30 0.05
N ALA A 97 -8.28 -7.29 0.67
CA ALA A 97 -8.41 -7.27 2.13
C ALA A 97 -9.23 -8.47 2.63
N ARG A 98 -10.25 -8.85 1.87
CA ARG A 98 -11.05 -10.03 2.20
C ARG A 98 -10.24 -11.31 2.06
N PHE A 99 -9.43 -11.42 1.01
CA PHE A 99 -8.53 -12.56 0.86
C PHE A 99 -7.57 -12.66 2.04
N ALA A 100 -7.00 -11.54 2.47
CA ALA A 100 -6.09 -11.51 3.61
C ALA A 100 -6.80 -11.94 4.91
N SER A 101 -8.01 -11.45 5.14
CA SER A 101 -8.81 -11.84 6.30
C SER A 101 -9.09 -13.34 6.29
N ARG A 102 -9.46 -13.88 5.14
CA ARG A 102 -9.75 -15.31 5.00
C ARG A 102 -8.50 -16.17 5.18
N ALA A 103 -7.34 -15.61 4.92
CA ALA A 103 -6.07 -16.27 5.19
C ALA A 103 -5.65 -16.20 6.67
N GLY A 104 -6.47 -15.59 7.51
CA GLY A 104 -6.24 -15.54 8.95
C GLY A 104 -5.60 -14.26 9.45
N ALA A 105 -5.40 -13.27 8.60
CA ALA A 105 -4.85 -11.99 9.02
C ALA A 105 -5.90 -11.16 9.78
N ASN A 106 -5.40 -10.35 10.70
CA ASN A 106 -6.19 -9.27 11.28
C ASN A 106 -5.87 -8.01 10.47
N VAL A 107 -6.74 -7.69 9.52
CA VAL A 107 -6.55 -6.52 8.64
C VAL A 107 -6.98 -5.28 9.40
N ARG A 108 -5.99 -4.53 9.88
CA ARG A 108 -6.22 -3.33 10.70
C ARG A 108 -6.72 -2.17 9.89
N GLN A 109 -6.25 -2.07 8.65
CA GLN A 109 -6.52 -0.93 7.80
C GLN A 109 -6.31 -1.34 6.35
N VAL A 110 -7.10 -0.75 5.46
CA VAL A 110 -6.94 -0.90 4.02
C VAL A 110 -6.68 0.49 3.45
N VAL A 111 -5.52 0.68 2.86
CA VAL A 111 -5.06 1.99 2.38
C VAL A 111 -4.99 1.98 0.86
N VAL A 112 -5.65 2.93 0.24
CA VAL A 112 -5.55 3.16 -1.21
C VAL A 112 -4.88 4.50 -1.42
N LEU A 113 -3.85 4.51 -2.27
CA LEU A 113 -3.05 5.70 -2.52
C LEU A 113 -3.08 6.02 -4.01
N ALA A 114 -3.17 7.31 -4.33
CA ALA A 114 -3.20 7.76 -5.71
C ALA A 114 -2.58 9.15 -5.82
N GLU A 115 -2.12 9.48 -7.03
CA GLU A 115 -1.61 10.84 -7.30
C GLU A 115 -2.75 11.79 -7.60
N LEU A 116 -3.83 11.27 -8.18
CA LEU A 116 -5.01 12.06 -8.56
C LEU A 116 -6.27 11.38 -8.02
N GLY A 117 -7.27 12.18 -7.72
CA GLY A 117 -8.54 11.63 -7.28
C GLY A 117 -9.52 12.77 -7.02
N SER A 118 -10.80 12.51 -7.31
CA SER A 118 -11.84 13.48 -7.02
C SER A 118 -12.22 13.44 -5.55
N ARG A 119 -12.77 14.54 -5.07
CA ARG A 119 -13.30 14.62 -3.73
C ARG A 119 -14.37 13.56 -3.47
N VAL A 120 -15.23 13.34 -4.46
CA VAL A 120 -16.33 12.36 -4.34
C VAL A 120 -15.75 10.95 -4.18
N MET A 121 -14.74 10.59 -4.98
CA MET A 121 -14.10 9.27 -4.84
C MET A 121 -13.44 9.10 -3.48
N LEU A 122 -12.80 10.15 -2.96
CA LEU A 122 -12.24 10.11 -1.60
C LEU A 122 -13.32 9.81 -0.57
N GLU A 123 -14.43 10.54 -0.65
CA GLU A 123 -15.54 10.38 0.29
C GLU A 123 -16.11 8.97 0.21
N VAL A 124 -16.34 8.46 -1.00
CA VAL A 124 -16.90 7.12 -1.20
C VAL A 124 -15.95 6.05 -0.68
N ALA A 125 -14.67 6.18 -0.95
CA ALA A 125 -13.68 5.22 -0.45
C ALA A 125 -13.72 5.16 1.08
N GLU A 126 -13.80 6.31 1.73
CA GLU A 126 -13.87 6.37 3.20
C GLU A 126 -15.18 5.80 3.74
N GLU A 127 -16.29 6.04 3.04
CA GLU A 127 -17.58 5.44 3.40
C GLU A 127 -17.52 3.91 3.32
N LEU A 128 -16.70 3.37 2.43
CA LEU A 128 -16.51 1.93 2.29
C LEU A 128 -15.49 1.37 3.29
N GLY A 129 -14.98 2.20 4.19
CA GLY A 129 -14.07 1.76 5.23
C GLY A 129 -12.60 1.77 4.85
N LEU A 130 -12.27 2.39 3.71
CA LEU A 130 -10.87 2.50 3.29
C LEU A 130 -10.26 3.81 3.80
N THR A 131 -8.94 3.81 3.95
CA THR A 131 -8.17 5.04 4.13
C THR A 131 -7.66 5.44 2.75
N ALA A 132 -8.13 6.56 2.23
CA ALA A 132 -7.74 7.03 0.90
C ALA A 132 -6.76 8.21 1.04
N VAL A 133 -5.65 8.12 0.32
CA VAL A 133 -4.61 9.15 0.33
C VAL A 133 -4.35 9.59 -1.11
N VAL A 134 -4.60 10.86 -1.40
CA VAL A 134 -4.35 11.43 -2.73
C VAL A 134 -3.28 12.51 -2.60
N ARG A 135 -2.12 12.29 -3.18
CA ARG A 135 -0.99 13.21 -3.11
C ARG A 135 -0.11 13.06 -4.33
N SER A 136 0.30 14.17 -4.91
CA SER A 136 1.28 14.16 -5.98
C SER A 136 2.66 13.81 -5.43
N LEU A 137 3.40 12.97 -6.14
CA LEU A 137 4.78 12.66 -5.79
C LEU A 137 5.70 13.86 -6.00
N ASP A 138 5.31 14.75 -6.89
CA ASP A 138 6.10 15.92 -7.24
C ASP A 138 5.61 17.18 -6.53
N GLU A 139 4.77 17.02 -5.52
CA GLU A 139 4.22 18.12 -4.73
C GLU A 139 5.28 19.05 -4.19
N ARG A 140 6.40 18.48 -3.75
CA ARG A 140 7.51 19.25 -3.23
C ARG A 140 8.19 20.12 -4.28
N ASP A 141 8.29 19.61 -5.50
CA ASP A 141 8.85 20.36 -6.62
C ASP A 141 7.96 21.56 -6.97
N GLY A 142 6.65 21.39 -6.83
CA GLY A 142 5.69 22.47 -7.03
C GLY A 142 5.73 23.54 -5.94
N GLU A 143 6.28 23.25 -4.79
CA GLU A 143 6.44 24.19 -3.69
C GLU A 143 7.72 25.00 -3.80
N ALA A 144 8.70 24.52 -4.55
CA ALA A 144 9.97 25.19 -4.72
C ALA A 144 9.77 26.48 -5.47
N PRO A 145 10.26 27.59 -4.95
CA PRO A 145 10.17 28.89 -5.64
C PRO A 145 11.07 28.95 -6.85
#